data_e30ac374bd38c03ff24fb6a803dd8e1f
#
_entry.id   e30ac374bd38c03ff24fb6a803dd8e1f
#
_cell.length_a   1.000
_cell.length_b   1.000
_cell.length_c   1.000
_cell.angle_alpha   90.00
_cell.angle_beta   90.00
_cell.angle_gamma   90.00
#
_symmetry.space_group_name_H-M   'P 1'
#
loop_
_entity.id
_entity.type
_entity.pdbx_description
1 polymer ?
#
loop_
_entity_poly.entity_id
_entity_poly.type
_entity_poly.pdbx_seq_one_letter_code
_entity_poly.pdbx_strand_id
1 'polypeptide(L)'
;MNKPAFFLASLCLGTGLLSSCDSNKTAETTATTATTAPADTAAGMAGMDHSQMAAGSAANNAGMMGAMNTMMAKMNAVKMAGNTDHDFAHMMMAHHQGAVEMSALELKEGKDATLRAMAEKISADQKKEIQALEGFATRLDGAPTNYKPQDPADPFSSQMKSSMDGMMKDLGQPSGNVDVDYAMLMVPHHQSAIDMAKAELAHGRDTKLKEMAQQMITAQQKEIQQFKDWQAKNGGKMKPTAAVYKCPMGDGGQGTAPGQCPKCGMDMEKKA
;
A
#
# COMPACT_ATOMS: atom_id res chain seq x y z
N MET A 1 -36.99 -9.72 42.25
CA MET A 1 -38.00 -10.74 41.99
C MET A 1 -38.74 -10.32 40.74
N ASN A 2 -38.53 -11.05 39.67
CA ASN A 2 -39.39 -11.45 38.56
C ASN A 2 -38.57 -11.69 37.29
N LYS A 3 -38.34 -12.93 37.02
CA LYS A 3 -38.09 -13.58 35.71
C LYS A 3 -39.41 -14.23 35.28
N PRO A 4 -39.57 -14.86 34.12
CA PRO A 4 -39.06 -14.72 32.76
C PRO A 4 -40.20 -14.83 31.70
N ALA A 5 -39.89 -14.73 30.41
CA ALA A 5 -40.71 -15.42 29.39
C ALA A 5 -39.87 -15.81 28.18
N PHE A 6 -39.72 -17.09 27.98
CA PHE A 6 -39.27 -17.79 26.79
C PHE A 6 -40.37 -17.78 25.73
N PHE A 7 -40.02 -17.59 24.44
CA PHE A 7 -40.82 -18.15 23.34
C PHE A 7 -39.90 -18.86 22.36
N LEU A 8 -40.17 -20.13 22.20
CA LEU A 8 -39.62 -21.11 21.26
C LEU A 8 -40.53 -21.24 20.04
N ALA A 9 -39.93 -21.74 18.98
CA ALA A 9 -40.53 -22.44 17.83
C ALA A 9 -40.93 -21.56 16.63
N SER A 10 -40.45 -21.83 15.39
CA SER A 10 -40.87 -22.97 14.62
C SER A 10 -39.97 -23.25 13.44
N LEU A 11 -39.72 -24.50 13.26
CA LEU A 11 -39.04 -25.24 12.22
C LEU A 11 -39.95 -25.38 11.00
N CYS A 12 -39.47 -25.08 9.77
CA CYS A 12 -40.08 -25.61 8.55
C CYS A 12 -38.97 -26.15 7.62
N LEU A 13 -38.94 -27.49 7.54
CA LEU A 13 -38.26 -28.24 6.47
C LEU A 13 -39.10 -28.14 5.19
N GLY A 14 -38.40 -27.93 4.06
CA GLY A 14 -38.95 -28.07 2.71
C GLY A 14 -37.93 -28.73 1.82
N THR A 15 -38.14 -30.02 1.57
CA THR A 15 -37.42 -30.86 0.61
C THR A 15 -37.99 -30.75 -0.80
N GLY A 16 -37.19 -30.74 -1.83
CA GLY A 16 -37.63 -30.81 -3.23
C GLY A 16 -36.47 -30.92 -4.21
N LEU A 17 -36.11 -32.05 -4.53
CA LEU A 17 -35.75 -32.97 -5.61
C LEU A 17 -35.35 -32.34 -6.95
N LEU A 18 -34.08 -32.69 -7.33
CA LEU A 18 -33.51 -33.17 -8.58
C LEU A 18 -34.27 -32.94 -9.91
N SER A 19 -33.58 -32.36 -10.89
CA SER A 19 -33.60 -32.93 -12.24
C SER A 19 -32.30 -32.58 -12.99
N SER A 20 -31.64 -33.63 -13.44
CA SER A 20 -30.50 -33.73 -14.34
C SER A 20 -31.00 -33.64 -15.78
N CYS A 21 -30.29 -32.97 -16.67
CA CYS A 21 -30.16 -33.40 -18.06
C CYS A 21 -28.84 -32.92 -18.67
N ASP A 22 -28.11 -33.90 -19.08
CA ASP A 22 -26.92 -33.99 -19.88
C ASP A 22 -27.19 -33.59 -21.31
N SER A 23 -26.27 -32.90 -21.99
CA SER A 23 -26.00 -33.17 -23.41
C SER A 23 -24.72 -32.47 -23.87
N ASN A 24 -23.77 -33.28 -24.10
CA ASN A 24 -22.52 -33.15 -24.82
C ASN A 24 -22.75 -32.78 -26.31
N LYS A 25 -21.97 -31.84 -26.85
CA LYS A 25 -21.51 -31.94 -28.26
C LYS A 25 -20.25 -31.13 -28.55
N THR A 26 -19.36 -31.86 -29.12
CA THR A 26 -17.99 -31.66 -29.59
C THR A 26 -17.86 -30.69 -30.78
N ALA A 27 -16.70 -30.01 -30.81
CA ALA A 27 -15.79 -29.65 -31.92
C ALA A 27 -16.29 -28.79 -33.07
N GLU A 28 -15.59 -27.73 -33.43
CA GLU A 28 -14.66 -27.77 -34.57
C GLU A 28 -13.81 -26.48 -34.68
N THR A 29 -12.60 -26.72 -35.06
CA THR A 29 -11.49 -25.80 -35.33
C THR A 29 -11.73 -25.07 -36.65
N THR A 30 -11.50 -23.75 -36.70
CA THR A 30 -10.96 -23.12 -37.93
C THR A 30 -10.13 -21.89 -37.57
N ALA A 31 -8.87 -21.97 -37.90
CA ALA A 31 -7.93 -20.86 -38.01
C ALA A 31 -8.26 -20.07 -39.30
N THR A 32 -8.09 -18.76 -39.29
CA THR A 32 -7.45 -18.00 -40.37
C THR A 32 -7.43 -16.49 -40.11
N THR A 33 -6.26 -15.97 -40.23
CA THR A 33 -5.70 -14.77 -40.84
C THR A 33 -5.65 -13.48 -40.04
N ALA A 34 -4.42 -13.11 -39.85
CA ALA A 34 -3.91 -11.77 -39.50
C ALA A 34 -4.37 -10.69 -40.49
N THR A 35 -4.75 -9.54 -40.00
CA THR A 35 -4.71 -8.30 -40.78
C THR A 35 -4.12 -7.18 -39.89
N THR A 36 -3.12 -6.59 -40.45
CA THR A 36 -2.26 -5.50 -40.03
C THR A 36 -2.99 -4.24 -39.60
N ALA A 37 -2.29 -3.53 -38.71
CA ALA A 37 -2.55 -2.23 -38.11
C ALA A 37 -2.92 -1.09 -39.05
N PRO A 38 -3.35 0.08 -38.52
CA PRO A 38 -2.36 1.14 -38.38
C PRO A 38 -2.26 1.77 -37.00
N ALA A 39 -1.03 2.18 -36.68
CA ALA A 39 -0.67 3.06 -35.61
C ALA A 39 -1.26 4.45 -35.83
N ASP A 40 -1.79 5.04 -34.77
CA ASP A 40 -1.80 6.49 -34.70
C ASP A 40 -1.69 6.99 -33.25
N THR A 41 -0.58 7.69 -33.05
CA THR A 41 -0.28 8.83 -32.19
C THR A 41 -0.77 8.79 -30.73
N ALA A 42 0.12 8.27 -29.86
CA ALA A 42 0.22 8.74 -28.48
C ALA A 42 1.06 10.01 -28.47
N ALA A 43 0.42 11.14 -28.29
CA ALA A 43 1.09 12.40 -28.02
C ALA A 43 0.93 12.76 -26.54
N GLY A 44 2.06 12.79 -25.82
CA GLY A 44 2.37 13.81 -24.83
C GLY A 44 1.95 13.57 -23.40
N MET A 45 2.72 12.77 -22.66
CA MET A 45 3.02 13.03 -21.24
C MET A 45 4.54 12.91 -21.06
N ALA A 46 5.25 13.91 -21.54
CA ALA A 46 6.66 14.12 -21.19
C ALA A 46 6.67 14.91 -19.88
N GLY A 47 7.29 14.33 -18.83
CA GLY A 47 7.67 15.14 -17.71
C GLY A 47 7.69 14.50 -16.32
N MET A 48 8.00 13.21 -16.18
CA MET A 48 8.64 12.71 -14.96
C MET A 48 9.43 11.47 -15.35
N ASP A 49 10.73 11.63 -15.39
CA ASP A 49 11.66 10.55 -15.71
C ASP A 49 11.75 9.58 -14.53
N HIS A 50 10.86 8.58 -14.52
CA HIS A 50 10.90 7.47 -13.57
C HIS A 50 11.99 6.43 -13.91
N SER A 51 12.74 6.62 -15.00
CA SER A 51 13.83 5.71 -15.40
C SER A 51 15.04 5.78 -14.47
N GLN A 52 15.17 6.80 -13.63
CA GLN A 52 16.23 6.83 -12.61
C GLN A 52 15.91 5.99 -11.35
N MET A 53 14.66 5.58 -11.13
CA MET A 53 14.33 4.64 -10.04
C MET A 53 14.59 3.17 -10.43
N ALA A 54 14.71 2.84 -11.69
CA ALA A 54 14.93 1.46 -12.16
C ALA A 54 16.40 1.00 -12.08
N ALA A 55 17.36 1.90 -11.84
CA ALA A 55 18.79 1.59 -11.75
C ALA A 55 19.32 1.46 -10.31
N GLY A 56 18.47 1.63 -9.30
CA GLY A 56 18.79 1.34 -7.91
C GLY A 56 18.76 -0.17 -7.67
N SER A 57 19.95 -0.73 -7.52
CA SER A 57 20.32 -2.15 -7.36
C SER A 57 19.19 -3.08 -6.82
N ALA A 58 19.21 -4.34 -7.28
CA ALA A 58 18.35 -5.45 -6.80
C ALA A 58 18.29 -5.59 -5.25
N ALA A 59 19.24 -5.03 -4.52
CA ALA A 59 19.26 -4.95 -3.06
C ALA A 59 18.19 -3.99 -2.48
N ASN A 60 17.75 -2.96 -3.24
CA ASN A 60 16.74 -2.01 -2.78
C ASN A 60 15.31 -2.50 -2.99
N ASN A 61 15.10 -3.60 -3.72
CA ASN A 61 13.80 -4.21 -3.94
C ASN A 61 13.52 -5.41 -3.04
N ALA A 62 14.41 -5.72 -2.10
CA ALA A 62 14.22 -6.78 -1.11
C ALA A 62 13.87 -6.19 0.27
N GLY A 63 13.16 -6.96 1.09
CA GLY A 63 12.82 -6.57 2.46
C GLY A 63 11.75 -5.48 2.56
N MET A 64 11.80 -4.72 3.64
CA MET A 64 10.79 -3.70 3.99
C MET A 64 10.65 -2.61 2.92
N MET A 65 11.77 -2.09 2.41
CA MET A 65 11.76 -1.07 1.35
C MET A 65 11.19 -1.63 0.04
N GLY A 66 11.45 -2.91 -0.26
CA GLY A 66 10.87 -3.60 -1.41
C GLY A 66 9.34 -3.69 -1.32
N ALA A 67 8.79 -3.99 -0.15
CA ALA A 67 7.35 -4.00 0.10
C ALA A 67 6.75 -2.59 -0.11
N MET A 68 7.41 -1.54 0.40
CA MET A 68 7.01 -0.13 0.20
C MET A 68 6.99 0.25 -1.29
N ASN A 69 8.04 -0.07 -2.03
CA ASN A 69 8.13 0.22 -3.47
C ASN A 69 7.08 -0.55 -4.27
N THR A 70 6.82 -1.81 -3.93
CA THR A 70 5.77 -2.63 -4.54
C THR A 70 4.39 -2.03 -4.30
N MET A 71 4.11 -1.60 -3.08
CA MET A 71 2.87 -0.90 -2.74
C MET A 71 2.70 0.37 -3.56
N MET A 72 3.74 1.21 -3.65
CA MET A 72 3.70 2.44 -4.47
C MET A 72 3.42 2.14 -5.93
N ALA A 73 4.03 1.10 -6.50
CA ALA A 73 3.75 0.67 -7.87
C ALA A 73 2.29 0.25 -8.05
N LYS A 74 1.71 -0.48 -7.08
CA LYS A 74 0.29 -0.88 -7.09
C LYS A 74 -0.63 0.36 -7.00
N MET A 75 -0.34 1.30 -6.09
CA MET A 75 -1.12 2.53 -5.95
C MET A 75 -1.09 3.38 -7.24
N ASN A 76 0.08 3.53 -7.86
CA ASN A 76 0.23 4.26 -9.12
C ASN A 76 -0.48 3.56 -10.30
N ALA A 77 -0.72 2.26 -10.23
CA ALA A 77 -1.43 1.50 -11.25
C ALA A 77 -2.97 1.55 -11.08
N VAL A 78 -3.48 2.09 -9.98
CA VAL A 78 -4.93 2.24 -9.78
C VAL A 78 -5.51 3.19 -10.82
N LYS A 79 -6.51 2.70 -11.54
CA LYS A 79 -7.26 3.51 -12.51
C LYS A 79 -8.32 4.31 -11.78
N MET A 80 -8.11 5.61 -11.70
CA MET A 80 -9.05 6.53 -11.06
C MET A 80 -10.30 6.69 -11.92
N ALA A 81 -11.47 6.38 -11.36
CA ALA A 81 -12.77 6.45 -12.05
C ALA A 81 -13.38 7.86 -12.00
N GLY A 82 -12.86 8.75 -11.15
CA GLY A 82 -13.37 10.11 -10.95
C GLY A 82 -14.52 10.20 -9.94
N ASN A 83 -14.71 9.17 -9.14
CA ASN A 83 -15.59 9.19 -7.98
C ASN A 83 -14.73 9.08 -6.70
N THR A 84 -14.84 10.07 -5.81
CA THR A 84 -13.98 10.19 -4.62
C THR A 84 -14.01 8.95 -3.74
N ASP A 85 -15.20 8.47 -3.41
CA ASP A 85 -15.38 7.32 -2.52
C ASP A 85 -14.85 6.01 -3.16
N HIS A 86 -15.14 5.79 -4.45
CA HIS A 86 -14.63 4.64 -5.21
C HIS A 86 -13.10 4.64 -5.26
N ASP A 87 -12.53 5.78 -5.65
CA ASP A 87 -11.09 5.89 -5.89
C ASP A 87 -10.30 5.88 -4.57
N PHE A 88 -10.86 6.48 -3.49
CA PHE A 88 -10.32 6.33 -2.15
C PHE A 88 -10.29 4.86 -1.72
N ALA A 89 -11.38 4.11 -1.92
CA ALA A 89 -11.43 2.70 -1.52
C ALA A 89 -10.34 1.87 -2.22
N HIS A 90 -10.18 2.04 -3.54
CA HIS A 90 -9.13 1.33 -4.30
C HIS A 90 -7.71 1.72 -3.88
N MET A 91 -7.46 3.01 -3.71
CA MET A 91 -6.15 3.50 -3.27
C MET A 91 -5.80 3.01 -1.86
N MET A 92 -6.75 3.06 -0.93
CA MET A 92 -6.54 2.62 0.44
C MET A 92 -6.36 1.10 0.54
N MET A 93 -7.05 0.30 -0.28
CA MET A 93 -6.78 -1.15 -0.36
C MET A 93 -5.34 -1.44 -0.78
N ALA A 94 -4.85 -0.79 -1.84
CA ALA A 94 -3.48 -0.97 -2.30
C ALA A 94 -2.46 -0.53 -1.25
N HIS A 95 -2.74 0.55 -0.53
CA HIS A 95 -1.94 1.06 0.57
C HIS A 95 -1.89 0.07 1.75
N HIS A 96 -3.02 -0.42 2.21
CA HIS A 96 -3.12 -1.38 3.32
C HIS A 96 -2.41 -2.70 3.01
N GLN A 97 -2.44 -3.14 1.75
CA GLN A 97 -1.71 -4.33 1.33
C GLN A 97 -0.20 -4.18 1.59
N GLY A 98 0.37 -2.99 1.45
CA GLY A 98 1.77 -2.70 1.78
C GLY A 98 2.08 -2.92 3.26
N ALA A 99 1.21 -2.46 4.16
CA ALA A 99 1.39 -2.70 5.60
C ALA A 99 1.27 -4.19 5.96
N VAL A 100 0.36 -4.91 5.31
CA VAL A 100 0.24 -6.38 5.50
C VAL A 100 1.52 -7.09 5.07
N GLU A 101 2.12 -6.69 3.93
CA GLU A 101 3.37 -7.25 3.43
C GLU A 101 4.55 -6.91 4.36
N MET A 102 4.68 -5.66 4.82
CA MET A 102 5.71 -5.26 5.80
C MET A 102 5.54 -5.97 7.14
N SER A 103 4.30 -6.10 7.62
CA SER A 103 4.00 -6.84 8.86
C SER A 103 4.36 -8.33 8.74
N ALA A 104 4.16 -8.94 7.57
CA ALA A 104 4.56 -10.33 7.34
C ALA A 104 6.09 -10.51 7.40
N LEU A 105 6.86 -9.54 6.89
CA LEU A 105 8.32 -9.54 7.00
C LEU A 105 8.76 -9.39 8.47
N GLU A 106 8.14 -8.49 9.23
CA GLU A 106 8.40 -8.33 10.67
C GLU A 106 8.11 -9.64 11.43
N LEU A 107 6.99 -10.28 11.15
CA LEU A 107 6.63 -11.56 11.78
C LEU A 107 7.58 -12.71 11.40
N LYS A 108 8.14 -12.69 10.21
CA LYS A 108 9.08 -13.71 9.74
C LYS A 108 10.49 -13.52 10.28
N GLU A 109 10.99 -12.30 10.30
CA GLU A 109 12.42 -11.99 10.47
C GLU A 109 12.72 -11.11 11.68
N GLY A 110 11.74 -10.31 12.15
CA GLY A 110 11.86 -9.45 13.32
C GLY A 110 12.02 -10.23 14.61
N LYS A 111 12.69 -9.63 15.59
CA LYS A 111 13.04 -10.26 16.86
C LYS A 111 12.44 -9.52 18.08
N ASP A 112 12.01 -8.28 17.88
CA ASP A 112 11.41 -7.48 18.95
C ASP A 112 9.98 -7.91 19.22
N ALA A 113 9.70 -8.38 20.42
CA ALA A 113 8.37 -8.91 20.79
C ALA A 113 7.26 -7.86 20.70
N THR A 114 7.59 -6.58 20.95
CA THR A 114 6.61 -5.48 20.87
C THR A 114 6.23 -5.21 19.42
N LEU A 115 7.21 -5.12 18.51
CA LEU A 115 6.96 -4.87 17.10
C LEU A 115 6.26 -6.06 16.44
N ARG A 116 6.62 -7.29 16.78
CA ARG A 116 5.92 -8.48 16.32
C ARG A 116 4.46 -8.49 16.74
N ALA A 117 4.15 -8.16 17.99
CA ALA A 117 2.76 -8.04 18.47
C ALA A 117 1.99 -6.92 17.73
N MET A 118 2.65 -5.79 17.46
CA MET A 118 2.07 -4.73 16.63
C MET A 118 1.81 -5.20 15.20
N ALA A 119 2.75 -5.93 14.60
CA ALA A 119 2.62 -6.47 13.23
C ALA A 119 1.47 -7.47 13.10
N GLU A 120 1.28 -8.36 14.08
CA GLU A 120 0.11 -9.26 14.14
C GLU A 120 -1.20 -8.48 14.13
N LYS A 121 -1.31 -7.49 15.03
CA LYS A 121 -2.51 -6.67 15.17
C LYS A 121 -2.78 -5.86 13.88
N ILE A 122 -1.79 -5.13 13.39
CA ILE A 122 -1.90 -4.29 12.18
C ILE A 122 -2.30 -5.15 10.97
N SER A 123 -1.63 -6.29 10.76
CA SER A 123 -1.96 -7.20 9.67
C SER A 123 -3.41 -7.71 9.76
N ALA A 124 -3.87 -8.06 10.97
CA ALA A 124 -5.24 -8.56 11.17
C ALA A 124 -6.29 -7.48 10.93
N ASP A 125 -6.06 -6.26 11.43
CA ASP A 125 -7.02 -5.17 11.29
C ASP A 125 -7.07 -4.65 9.86
N GLN A 126 -5.92 -4.42 9.22
CA GLN A 126 -5.90 -3.94 7.84
C GLN A 126 -6.41 -4.95 6.82
N LYS A 127 -6.30 -6.26 7.05
CA LYS A 127 -6.99 -7.27 6.23
C LYS A 127 -8.51 -7.16 6.30
N LYS A 128 -9.08 -6.87 7.48
CA LYS A 128 -10.52 -6.62 7.62
C LYS A 128 -10.94 -5.32 6.90
N GLU A 129 -10.10 -4.29 7.02
CA GLU A 129 -10.34 -3.01 6.34
C GLU A 129 -10.27 -3.17 4.83
N ILE A 130 -9.33 -3.94 4.29
CA ILE A 130 -9.26 -4.29 2.86
C ILE A 130 -10.58 -4.96 2.39
N GLN A 131 -11.08 -5.94 3.12
CA GLN A 131 -12.34 -6.62 2.78
C GLN A 131 -13.54 -5.65 2.79
N ALA A 132 -13.60 -4.75 3.77
CA ALA A 132 -14.65 -3.74 3.83
C ALA A 132 -14.54 -2.72 2.68
N LEU A 133 -13.33 -2.25 2.38
CA LEU A 133 -13.04 -1.35 1.26
C LEU A 133 -13.41 -1.98 -0.09
N GLU A 134 -13.13 -3.28 -0.29
CA GLU A 134 -13.53 -4.02 -1.49
C GLU A 134 -15.07 -4.01 -1.67
N GLY A 135 -15.81 -4.16 -0.57
CA GLY A 135 -17.28 -4.04 -0.59
C GLY A 135 -17.75 -2.64 -0.98
N PHE A 136 -17.06 -1.58 -0.53
CA PHE A 136 -17.35 -0.21 -0.97
C PHE A 136 -16.99 0.00 -2.43
N ALA A 137 -15.81 -0.40 -2.88
CA ALA A 137 -15.36 -0.27 -4.25
C ALA A 137 -16.33 -0.94 -5.22
N THR A 138 -16.68 -2.20 -4.97
CA THR A 138 -17.64 -2.96 -5.79
C THR A 138 -19.02 -2.29 -5.86
N ARG A 139 -19.52 -1.78 -4.72
CA ARG A 139 -20.82 -1.09 -4.67
C ARG A 139 -20.83 0.23 -5.43
N LEU A 140 -19.68 0.85 -5.55
CA LEU A 140 -19.50 2.15 -6.20
C LEU A 140 -18.97 2.03 -7.64
N ASP A 141 -18.82 0.81 -8.16
CA ASP A 141 -18.51 0.58 -9.57
C ASP A 141 -19.55 1.27 -10.46
N GLY A 142 -19.07 2.07 -11.43
CA GLY A 142 -19.92 2.85 -12.31
C GLY A 142 -20.64 4.04 -11.66
N ALA A 143 -20.30 4.39 -10.42
CA ALA A 143 -20.85 5.58 -9.75
C ALA A 143 -20.50 6.87 -10.54
N PRO A 144 -21.38 7.87 -10.56
CA PRO A 144 -21.13 9.12 -11.28
C PRO A 144 -19.85 9.81 -10.81
N THR A 145 -19.10 10.36 -11.76
CA THR A 145 -17.91 11.17 -11.46
C THR A 145 -18.28 12.41 -10.65
N ASN A 146 -17.46 12.76 -9.68
CA ASN A 146 -17.68 13.91 -8.80
C ASN A 146 -16.42 14.76 -8.58
N TYR A 147 -15.30 14.36 -9.19
CA TYR A 147 -14.03 15.08 -9.18
C TYR A 147 -13.26 14.82 -10.49
N LYS A 148 -12.13 15.49 -10.68
CA LYS A 148 -11.31 15.40 -11.90
C LYS A 148 -9.95 14.74 -11.58
N PRO A 149 -9.78 13.43 -11.79
CA PRO A 149 -8.54 12.73 -11.39
C PRO A 149 -7.29 13.21 -12.13
N GLN A 150 -7.43 13.75 -13.33
CA GLN A 150 -6.31 14.24 -14.15
C GLN A 150 -6.01 15.75 -13.95
N ASP A 151 -6.79 16.45 -13.15
CA ASP A 151 -6.57 17.85 -12.84
C ASP A 151 -5.74 17.98 -11.56
N PRO A 152 -4.48 18.43 -11.62
CA PRO A 152 -3.64 18.57 -10.43
C PRO A 152 -4.14 19.68 -9.48
N ALA A 153 -5.04 20.54 -9.94
CA ALA A 153 -5.68 21.57 -9.13
C ALA A 153 -6.95 21.05 -8.42
N ASP A 154 -7.43 19.86 -8.77
CA ASP A 154 -8.56 19.25 -8.06
C ASP A 154 -8.17 18.95 -6.62
N PRO A 155 -8.95 19.39 -5.62
CA PRO A 155 -8.58 19.28 -4.21
C PRO A 155 -8.38 17.82 -3.75
N PHE A 156 -9.22 16.87 -4.19
CA PHE A 156 -9.08 15.47 -3.83
C PHE A 156 -7.83 14.86 -4.46
N SER A 157 -7.63 15.06 -5.78
CA SER A 157 -6.43 14.60 -6.49
C SER A 157 -5.14 15.14 -5.86
N SER A 158 -5.12 16.43 -5.54
CA SER A 158 -3.98 17.09 -4.91
C SER A 158 -3.66 16.51 -3.54
N GLN A 159 -4.68 16.28 -2.69
CA GLN A 159 -4.49 15.71 -1.36
C GLN A 159 -4.02 14.26 -1.42
N MET A 160 -4.61 13.43 -2.30
CA MET A 160 -4.18 12.05 -2.50
C MET A 160 -2.72 11.98 -2.97
N LYS A 161 -2.35 12.80 -3.94
CA LYS A 161 -0.96 12.89 -4.40
C LYS A 161 -0.02 13.33 -3.28
N SER A 162 -0.37 14.37 -2.54
CA SER A 162 0.45 14.90 -1.44
C SER A 162 0.68 13.87 -0.33
N SER A 163 -0.31 13.01 -0.05
CA SER A 163 -0.16 11.93 0.94
C SER A 163 0.88 10.91 0.51
N MET A 164 0.89 10.53 -0.77
CA MET A 164 1.87 9.60 -1.34
C MET A 164 3.29 10.21 -1.40
N ASP A 165 3.38 11.46 -1.87
CA ASP A 165 4.66 12.19 -1.93
C ASP A 165 5.25 12.35 -0.51
N GLY A 166 4.40 12.68 0.48
CA GLY A 166 4.78 12.81 1.88
C GLY A 166 5.29 11.50 2.48
N MET A 167 4.66 10.39 2.14
CA MET A 167 5.07 9.06 2.60
C MET A 167 6.49 8.70 2.12
N MET A 168 6.81 9.02 0.86
CA MET A 168 8.10 8.68 0.24
C MET A 168 9.21 9.67 0.57
N LYS A 169 8.85 10.82 1.17
CA LYS A 169 9.81 11.84 1.54
C LYS A 169 10.62 11.38 2.76
N ASP A 170 11.91 11.49 2.66
CA ASP A 170 12.84 11.29 3.79
C ASP A 170 12.78 9.89 4.44
N LEU A 171 12.43 8.84 3.67
CA LEU A 171 12.39 7.46 4.18
C LEU A 171 13.74 6.95 4.73
N GLY A 172 14.83 7.59 4.39
CA GLY A 172 16.17 7.16 4.80
C GLY A 172 16.65 5.92 4.04
N GLN A 173 17.77 5.38 4.52
CA GLN A 173 18.32 4.13 3.99
C GLN A 173 17.96 2.97 4.91
N PRO A 174 17.76 1.75 4.37
CA PRO A 174 17.57 0.56 5.18
C PRO A 174 18.67 0.42 6.24
N SER A 175 18.30 0.14 7.47
CA SER A 175 19.25 -0.01 8.59
C SER A 175 19.95 -1.38 8.57
N GLY A 176 19.41 -2.34 7.85
CA GLY A 176 19.81 -3.74 7.87
C GLY A 176 19.28 -4.51 9.09
N ASN A 177 18.39 -3.91 9.87
CA ASN A 177 17.68 -4.52 10.98
C ASN A 177 16.17 -4.42 10.73
N VAL A 178 15.50 -5.56 10.61
CA VAL A 178 14.09 -5.65 10.23
C VAL A 178 13.19 -4.91 11.21
N ASP A 179 13.41 -5.06 12.52
CA ASP A 179 12.64 -4.35 13.55
C ASP A 179 12.76 -2.82 13.41
N VAL A 180 13.98 -2.33 13.15
CA VAL A 180 14.24 -0.89 12.98
C VAL A 180 13.57 -0.40 11.70
N ASP A 181 13.74 -1.12 10.59
CA ASP A 181 13.20 -0.74 9.28
C ASP A 181 11.66 -0.76 9.31
N TYR A 182 11.06 -1.76 9.96
CA TYR A 182 9.61 -1.82 10.18
C TYR A 182 9.09 -0.60 10.94
N ALA A 183 9.69 -0.30 12.10
CA ALA A 183 9.28 0.84 12.90
C ALA A 183 9.49 2.19 12.20
N MET A 184 10.55 2.31 11.39
CA MET A 184 10.82 3.54 10.63
C MET A 184 9.84 3.75 9.49
N LEU A 185 9.52 2.71 8.72
CA LEU A 185 8.68 2.82 7.52
C LEU A 185 7.18 2.88 7.87
N MET A 186 6.73 2.22 8.94
CA MET A 186 5.32 2.22 9.32
C MET A 186 4.83 3.60 9.80
N VAL A 187 5.69 4.47 10.32
CA VAL A 187 5.28 5.83 10.73
C VAL A 187 4.85 6.67 9.52
N PRO A 188 5.68 6.91 8.49
CA PRO A 188 5.25 7.66 7.31
C PRO A 188 4.15 6.94 6.52
N HIS A 189 4.14 5.60 6.49
CA HIS A 189 3.06 4.81 5.89
C HIS A 189 1.70 5.13 6.56
N HIS A 190 1.61 5.02 7.89
CA HIS A 190 0.37 5.34 8.61
C HIS A 190 -0.01 6.82 8.48
N GLN A 191 0.97 7.74 8.47
CA GLN A 191 0.68 9.15 8.25
C GLN A 191 0.04 9.40 6.89
N SER A 192 0.52 8.71 5.84
CA SER A 192 -0.07 8.79 4.50
C SER A 192 -1.52 8.30 4.50
N ALA A 193 -1.83 7.17 5.13
CA ALA A 193 -3.20 6.68 5.24
C ALA A 193 -4.12 7.67 5.98
N ILE A 194 -3.62 8.31 7.04
CA ILE A 194 -4.35 9.36 7.76
C ILE A 194 -4.67 10.52 6.82
N ASP A 195 -3.72 10.94 6.00
CA ASP A 195 -3.92 12.08 5.09
C ASP A 195 -4.85 11.72 3.92
N MET A 196 -4.78 10.49 3.40
CA MET A 196 -5.78 9.95 2.45
C MET A 196 -7.18 9.89 3.08
N ALA A 197 -7.30 9.41 4.32
CA ALA A 197 -8.58 9.34 5.04
C ALA A 197 -9.18 10.73 5.30
N LYS A 198 -8.36 11.75 5.55
CA LYS A 198 -8.82 13.15 5.65
C LYS A 198 -9.34 13.67 4.31
N ALA A 199 -8.73 13.28 3.17
CA ALA A 199 -9.25 13.63 1.86
C ALA A 199 -10.63 13.01 1.63
N GLU A 200 -10.84 11.76 2.05
CA GLU A 200 -12.16 11.10 2.03
C GLU A 200 -13.17 11.85 2.91
N LEU A 201 -12.80 12.22 4.13
CA LEU A 201 -13.69 13.00 5.01
C LEU A 201 -14.10 14.34 4.41
N ALA A 202 -13.19 14.99 3.68
CA ALA A 202 -13.43 16.32 3.08
C ALA A 202 -14.27 16.24 1.79
N HIS A 203 -14.05 15.22 0.96
CA HIS A 203 -14.56 15.18 -0.42
C HIS A 203 -15.49 13.99 -0.70
N GLY A 204 -15.42 12.92 0.09
CA GLY A 204 -16.29 11.74 -0.01
C GLY A 204 -17.75 12.07 0.27
N ARG A 205 -18.64 11.23 -0.26
CA ARG A 205 -20.11 11.38 -0.13
C ARG A 205 -20.75 10.21 0.62
N ASP A 206 -20.08 9.05 0.66
CA ASP A 206 -20.58 7.89 1.36
C ASP A 206 -20.36 8.01 2.87
N THR A 207 -21.45 8.11 3.63
CA THR A 207 -21.40 8.31 5.08
C THR A 207 -20.68 7.17 5.81
N LYS A 208 -20.91 5.91 5.38
CA LYS A 208 -20.28 4.76 6.02
C LYS A 208 -18.79 4.66 5.73
N LEU A 209 -18.37 5.02 4.51
CA LEU A 209 -16.96 5.07 4.16
C LEU A 209 -16.25 6.19 4.92
N LYS A 210 -16.89 7.34 5.10
CA LYS A 210 -16.39 8.44 5.96
C LYS A 210 -16.29 8.02 7.44
N GLU A 211 -17.26 7.29 7.97
CA GLU A 211 -17.18 6.72 9.32
C GLU A 211 -15.98 5.77 9.45
N MET A 212 -15.75 4.92 8.47
CA MET A 212 -14.58 4.03 8.40
C MET A 212 -13.27 4.82 8.31
N ALA A 213 -13.20 5.85 7.47
CA ALA A 213 -12.04 6.73 7.36
C ALA A 213 -11.70 7.42 8.70
N GLN A 214 -12.71 7.85 9.46
CA GLN A 214 -12.51 8.42 10.80
C GLN A 214 -11.97 7.38 11.80
N GLN A 215 -12.42 6.13 11.73
CA GLN A 215 -11.90 5.04 12.56
C GLN A 215 -10.44 4.72 12.21
N MET A 216 -10.10 4.67 10.93
CA MET A 216 -8.72 4.50 10.45
C MET A 216 -7.80 5.59 11.00
N ILE A 217 -8.20 6.86 10.93
CA ILE A 217 -7.43 7.98 11.49
C ILE A 217 -7.12 7.73 12.96
N THR A 218 -8.13 7.39 13.75
CA THR A 218 -7.99 7.19 15.20
C THR A 218 -7.06 6.00 15.52
N ALA A 219 -7.22 4.88 14.82
CA ALA A 219 -6.41 3.69 15.02
C ALA A 219 -4.96 3.94 14.65
N GLN A 220 -4.71 4.52 13.47
CA GLN A 220 -3.36 4.71 12.97
C GLN A 220 -2.59 5.83 13.67
N GLN A 221 -3.26 6.86 14.20
CA GLN A 221 -2.63 7.83 15.10
C GLN A 221 -2.06 7.15 16.35
N LYS A 222 -2.82 6.21 16.94
CA LYS A 222 -2.36 5.44 18.10
C LYS A 222 -1.16 4.55 17.75
N GLU A 223 -1.20 3.91 16.59
CA GLU A 223 -0.12 3.04 16.12
C GLU A 223 1.16 3.84 15.82
N ILE A 224 1.03 5.02 15.19
CA ILE A 224 2.17 5.95 15.04
C ILE A 224 2.80 6.29 16.39
N GLN A 225 1.99 6.57 17.42
CA GLN A 225 2.53 6.88 18.74
C GLN A 225 3.27 5.68 19.33
N GLN A 226 2.74 4.46 19.19
CA GLN A 226 3.40 3.24 19.63
C GLN A 226 4.75 3.01 18.95
N PHE A 227 4.82 3.23 17.63
CA PHE A 227 6.10 3.17 16.90
C PHE A 227 7.10 4.22 17.38
N LYS A 228 6.66 5.47 17.56
CA LYS A 228 7.51 6.54 18.09
C LYS A 228 8.00 6.26 19.50
N ASP A 229 7.17 5.71 20.37
CA ASP A 229 7.55 5.31 21.72
C ASP A 229 8.60 4.19 21.70
N TRP A 230 8.42 3.21 20.80
CA TRP A 230 9.42 2.17 20.60
C TRP A 230 10.73 2.73 20.06
N GLN A 231 10.68 3.61 19.06
CA GLN A 231 11.86 4.29 18.51
C GLN A 231 12.62 5.08 19.58
N ALA A 232 11.91 5.82 20.44
CA ALA A 232 12.52 6.57 21.54
C ALA A 232 13.25 5.67 22.54
N LYS A 233 12.65 4.51 22.88
CA LYS A 233 13.26 3.52 23.80
C LYS A 233 14.43 2.76 23.18
N ASN A 234 14.44 2.60 21.87
CA ASN A 234 15.41 1.79 21.13
C ASN A 234 16.34 2.62 20.24
N GLY A 235 16.40 3.94 20.42
CA GLY A 235 17.18 4.86 19.56
C GLY A 235 18.66 4.48 19.37
N GLY A 236 19.27 3.81 20.35
CA GLY A 236 20.61 3.26 20.20
C GLY A 236 20.72 2.11 19.19
N LYS A 237 19.63 1.36 18.96
CA LYS A 237 19.54 0.29 17.96
C LYS A 237 19.26 0.84 16.54
N MET A 238 18.81 2.09 16.45
CA MET A 238 18.45 2.74 15.19
C MET A 238 19.66 3.30 14.44
N LYS A 239 20.87 3.19 15.00
CA LYS A 239 22.07 3.54 14.26
C LYS A 239 22.26 2.54 13.12
N PRO A 240 22.47 2.99 11.87
CA PRO A 240 22.72 2.09 10.76
C PRO A 240 23.91 1.17 11.11
N THR A 241 23.65 -0.14 11.12
CA THR A 241 24.71 -1.15 11.25
C THR A 241 25.40 -1.40 9.93
N ALA A 242 24.81 -0.90 8.83
CA ALA A 242 25.38 -0.99 7.50
C ALA A 242 26.63 -0.09 7.41
N ALA A 243 27.69 -0.69 6.91
CA ALA A 243 28.90 0.06 6.60
C ALA A 243 28.58 1.16 5.59
N VAL A 244 28.95 2.40 5.91
CA VAL A 244 28.79 3.51 4.98
C VAL A 244 29.98 3.49 4.01
N TYR A 245 29.69 3.36 2.74
CA TYR A 245 30.66 3.49 1.67
C TYR A 245 30.61 4.91 1.12
N LYS A 246 31.77 5.53 0.91
CA LYS A 246 31.89 6.89 0.37
C LYS A 246 32.71 6.88 -0.89
N CYS A 247 32.38 7.78 -1.80
CA CYS A 247 33.22 8.07 -2.95
C CYS A 247 34.56 8.68 -2.49
N PRO A 248 35.70 8.12 -2.89
CA PRO A 248 37.00 8.64 -2.51
C PRO A 248 37.27 10.07 -3.04
N MET A 249 36.55 10.49 -4.08
CA MET A 249 36.65 11.86 -4.61
C MET A 249 35.91 12.92 -3.77
N GLY A 250 35.16 12.52 -2.72
CA GLY A 250 34.50 13.49 -1.87
C GLY A 250 33.29 14.20 -2.50
N ASP A 251 32.81 13.72 -3.64
CA ASP A 251 31.72 14.33 -4.42
C ASP A 251 30.31 14.15 -3.80
N GLY A 252 30.25 13.64 -2.57
CA GLY A 252 29.01 13.39 -1.83
C GLY A 252 28.31 12.06 -2.19
N GLY A 253 28.88 11.22 -3.06
CA GLY A 253 28.37 9.87 -3.31
C GLY A 253 28.52 9.01 -2.06
N GLN A 254 27.40 8.47 -1.54
CA GLN A 254 27.36 7.56 -0.39
C GLN A 254 26.48 6.36 -0.72
N GLY A 255 26.81 5.20 -0.15
CA GLY A 255 26.04 3.97 -0.30
C GLY A 255 26.20 3.06 0.93
N THR A 256 25.33 2.08 1.05
CA THR A 256 25.36 1.08 2.13
C THR A 256 25.97 -0.26 1.71
N ALA A 257 26.40 -0.37 0.44
CA ALA A 257 27.06 -1.55 -0.11
C ALA A 257 28.33 -1.15 -0.88
N PRO A 258 29.30 -2.06 -1.02
CA PRO A 258 30.43 -1.85 -1.94
C PRO A 258 29.89 -1.75 -3.37
N GLY A 259 30.45 -0.86 -4.16
CA GLY A 259 30.05 -0.65 -5.56
C GLY A 259 30.63 0.63 -6.12
N GLN A 260 30.30 0.94 -7.36
CA GLN A 260 30.80 2.14 -8.01
C GLN A 260 29.97 3.37 -7.64
N CYS A 261 30.63 4.48 -7.44
CA CYS A 261 29.98 5.77 -7.21
C CYS A 261 29.15 6.18 -8.44
N PRO A 262 27.84 6.45 -8.28
CA PRO A 262 26.97 6.78 -9.41
C PRO A 262 27.33 8.11 -10.09
N LYS A 263 28.18 8.95 -9.44
CA LYS A 263 28.58 10.24 -10.00
C LYS A 263 29.89 10.18 -10.77
N CYS A 264 30.86 9.35 -10.34
CA CYS A 264 32.20 9.34 -10.94
C CYS A 264 32.69 7.95 -11.38
N GLY A 265 31.90 6.88 -11.11
CA GLY A 265 32.22 5.51 -11.52
C GLY A 265 33.34 4.82 -10.72
N MET A 266 33.95 5.48 -9.74
CA MET A 266 34.99 4.87 -8.92
C MET A 266 34.42 4.00 -7.81
N ASP A 267 35.15 2.96 -7.41
CA ASP A 267 34.75 2.09 -6.33
C ASP A 267 34.64 2.86 -5.01
N MET A 268 33.54 2.65 -4.30
CA MET A 268 33.29 3.31 -3.02
C MET A 268 34.05 2.62 -1.91
N GLU A 269 34.65 3.40 -1.03
CA GLU A 269 35.43 2.93 0.11
C GLU A 269 34.56 2.86 1.38
N LYS A 270 34.74 1.77 2.15
CA LYS A 270 34.09 1.61 3.45
C LYS A 270 34.63 2.65 4.43
N LYS A 271 33.77 3.49 4.97
CA LYS A 271 34.13 4.37 6.06
C LYS A 271 34.29 3.56 7.36
N ALA A 272 35.45 3.67 7.97
CA ALA A 272 35.74 3.08 9.27
C ALA A 272 34.87 3.72 10.38
#